data_7b57fcd82eae6cd865de8dd8823ece31
#
_entry.id   7b57fcd82eae6cd865de8dd8823ece31
#
_cell.length_a   1.000
_cell.length_b   1.000
_cell.length_c   1.000
_cell.angle_alpha   90.00
_cell.angle_beta   90.00
_cell.angle_gamma   90.00
#
_symmetry.space_group_name_H-M   'P 1'
#
loop_
_entity.id
_entity.type
_entity.pdbx_description
1 polymer ?
#
loop_
_entity_poly.entity_id
_entity_poly.type
_entity_poly.pdbx_seq_one_letter_code
_entity_poly.pdbx_strand_id
1 'polypeptide(L)'
;ILFPLEDVKPIQERQEVVDYFFREPETKELLDTQLEQIGDLERIISKVAVGRVSPREVVQLKVALRAIEPIKEACMASEEPSLCRIGEQLNACALIRDRIEKEINNDPPSLVNKGGIIAKGVNEELDDLRAIAYSGKDYLLKVQQREIELTGIPSLKIAFNNVFGYYIEVRNTHKDKVPANWIRKQTLVNAERYITEELKEYEEKILGAEEKILALETRLFNELVLALTEYIPPIQMNANLIGRIDCLLS
;
A
#
# COMPACT_ATOMS: atom_id res chain seq x y z
N ILE A 1 -18.01 -31.25 -6.01
CA ILE A 1 -18.06 -32.63 -5.47
C ILE A 1 -19.10 -32.75 -4.34
N LEU A 2 -19.19 -31.73 -3.45
CA LEU A 2 -20.15 -31.77 -2.33
C LEU A 2 -21.61 -31.56 -2.79
N PHE A 3 -21.83 -30.81 -3.88
CA PHE A 3 -23.15 -30.53 -4.46
C PHE A 3 -23.08 -30.79 -5.97
N PRO A 4 -23.21 -32.06 -6.41
CA PRO A 4 -23.22 -32.39 -7.83
C PRO A 4 -24.44 -31.76 -8.51
N LEU A 5 -24.28 -31.41 -9.78
CA LEU A 5 -25.43 -31.00 -10.61
C LEU A 5 -26.31 -32.21 -10.92
N GLU A 6 -27.59 -32.06 -10.75
CA GLU A 6 -28.59 -33.11 -11.02
C GLU A 6 -29.27 -32.92 -12.39
N ASP A 7 -29.33 -31.67 -12.86
CA ASP A 7 -29.93 -31.29 -14.14
C ASP A 7 -28.96 -31.45 -15.30
N VAL A 8 -29.42 -32.03 -16.37
CA VAL A 8 -28.63 -32.29 -17.61
C VAL A 8 -28.17 -30.98 -18.25
N LYS A 9 -29.05 -29.97 -18.32
CA LYS A 9 -28.76 -28.71 -19.01
C LYS A 9 -27.53 -27.96 -18.45
N PRO A 10 -27.42 -27.70 -17.14
CA PRO A 10 -26.21 -27.08 -16.58
C PRO A 10 -24.94 -27.92 -16.76
N ILE A 11 -25.06 -29.26 -16.85
CA ILE A 11 -23.92 -30.15 -17.12
C ILE A 11 -23.44 -29.95 -18.55
N GLN A 12 -24.38 -29.96 -19.51
CA GLN A 12 -24.06 -29.72 -20.93
C GLN A 12 -23.45 -28.35 -21.17
N GLU A 13 -24.00 -27.30 -20.59
CA GLU A 13 -23.45 -25.94 -20.67
C GLU A 13 -21.98 -25.86 -20.17
N ARG A 14 -21.62 -26.60 -19.12
CA ARG A 14 -20.22 -26.67 -18.67
C ARG A 14 -19.31 -27.43 -19.63
N GLN A 15 -19.82 -28.54 -20.19
CA GLN A 15 -19.08 -29.34 -21.19
C GLN A 15 -18.83 -28.53 -22.46
N GLU A 16 -19.80 -27.75 -22.92
CA GLU A 16 -19.67 -26.88 -24.09
C GLU A 16 -18.59 -25.80 -23.88
N VAL A 17 -18.50 -25.22 -22.69
CA VAL A 17 -17.41 -24.27 -22.34
C VAL A 17 -16.05 -24.95 -22.35
N VAL A 18 -15.93 -26.15 -21.77
CA VAL A 18 -14.68 -26.90 -21.79
C VAL A 18 -14.27 -27.24 -23.22
N ASP A 19 -15.23 -27.72 -24.06
CA ASP A 19 -14.98 -28.00 -25.47
C ASP A 19 -14.59 -26.75 -26.26
N TYR A 20 -15.16 -25.59 -25.94
CA TYR A 20 -14.76 -24.30 -26.49
C TYR A 20 -13.29 -24.00 -26.20
N PHE A 21 -12.80 -24.18 -24.96
CA PHE A 21 -11.40 -23.95 -24.61
C PHE A 21 -10.42 -24.91 -25.30
N PHE A 22 -10.87 -26.10 -25.66
CA PHE A 22 -10.06 -26.99 -26.51
C PHE A 22 -9.97 -26.51 -27.96
N ARG A 23 -11.00 -25.87 -28.47
CA ARG A 23 -11.03 -25.34 -29.83
C ARG A 23 -10.35 -23.98 -29.96
N GLU A 24 -10.36 -23.18 -28.88
CA GLU A 24 -9.84 -21.81 -28.82
C GLU A 24 -8.70 -21.66 -27.81
N PRO A 25 -7.51 -22.23 -28.10
CA PRO A 25 -6.39 -22.24 -27.17
C PRO A 25 -5.86 -20.85 -26.84
N GLU A 26 -5.95 -19.88 -27.75
CA GLU A 26 -5.52 -18.49 -27.51
C GLU A 26 -6.39 -17.82 -26.45
N THR A 27 -7.70 -18.03 -26.48
CA THR A 27 -8.62 -17.52 -25.46
C THR A 27 -8.34 -18.19 -24.10
N LYS A 28 -8.08 -19.50 -24.09
CA LYS A 28 -7.69 -20.22 -22.88
C LYS A 28 -6.42 -19.63 -22.25
N GLU A 29 -5.36 -19.45 -23.03
CA GLU A 29 -4.07 -18.90 -22.56
C GLU A 29 -4.22 -17.47 -22.00
N LEU A 30 -5.03 -16.64 -22.66
CA LEU A 30 -5.32 -15.30 -22.16
C LEU A 30 -6.02 -15.36 -20.80
N LEU A 31 -7.04 -16.18 -20.65
CA LEU A 31 -7.77 -16.32 -19.40
C LEU A 31 -6.87 -16.87 -18.29
N ASP A 32 -6.09 -17.91 -18.55
CA ASP A 32 -5.11 -18.46 -17.60
C ASP A 32 -4.13 -17.38 -17.12
N THR A 33 -3.55 -16.60 -18.03
CA THR A 33 -2.62 -15.52 -17.72
C THR A 33 -3.24 -14.44 -16.84
N GLN A 34 -4.50 -14.09 -17.08
CA GLN A 34 -5.19 -13.08 -16.27
C GLN A 34 -5.62 -13.63 -14.90
N LEU A 35 -6.04 -14.88 -14.84
CA LEU A 35 -6.41 -15.54 -13.59
C LEU A 35 -5.23 -15.62 -12.59
N GLU A 36 -4.01 -15.84 -13.06
CA GLU A 36 -2.80 -15.82 -12.22
C GLU A 36 -2.60 -14.48 -11.48
N GLN A 37 -3.12 -13.38 -12.02
CA GLN A 37 -3.03 -12.06 -11.38
C GLN A 37 -4.15 -11.83 -10.34
N ILE A 38 -5.18 -12.67 -10.33
CA ILE A 38 -6.32 -12.55 -9.43
C ILE A 38 -6.05 -13.39 -8.19
N GLY A 39 -5.73 -12.71 -7.10
CA GLY A 39 -5.62 -13.36 -5.79
C GLY A 39 -7.00 -13.66 -5.19
N ASP A 40 -7.00 -13.98 -3.89
CA ASP A 40 -8.22 -14.31 -3.13
C ASP A 40 -9.09 -13.06 -2.88
N LEU A 41 -9.97 -12.77 -3.85
CA LEU A 41 -10.91 -11.65 -3.82
C LEU A 41 -11.89 -11.76 -2.64
N GLU A 42 -12.39 -12.96 -2.34
CA GLU A 42 -13.35 -13.16 -1.26
C GLU A 42 -12.74 -12.79 0.10
N ARG A 43 -11.50 -13.19 0.33
CA ARG A 43 -10.78 -12.86 1.56
C ARG A 43 -10.53 -11.36 1.68
N ILE A 44 -10.11 -10.70 0.59
CA ILE A 44 -9.84 -9.26 0.60
C ILE A 44 -11.14 -8.50 0.86
N ILE A 45 -12.21 -8.82 0.15
CA ILE A 45 -13.46 -8.07 0.29
C ILE A 45 -14.15 -8.32 1.64
N SER A 46 -13.98 -9.50 2.23
CA SER A 46 -14.44 -9.79 3.60
C SER A 46 -13.73 -8.89 4.62
N LYS A 47 -12.44 -8.59 4.42
CA LYS A 47 -11.69 -7.65 5.27
C LYS A 47 -12.13 -6.20 5.07
N VAL A 48 -12.49 -5.81 3.85
CA VAL A 48 -13.10 -4.50 3.57
C VAL A 48 -14.39 -4.34 4.36
N ALA A 49 -15.27 -5.35 4.35
CA ALA A 49 -16.55 -5.32 5.07
C ALA A 49 -16.41 -5.07 6.58
N VAL A 50 -15.31 -5.49 7.18
CA VAL A 50 -15.04 -5.29 8.61
C VAL A 50 -13.99 -4.21 8.89
N GLY A 51 -13.57 -3.44 7.89
CA GLY A 51 -12.59 -2.36 8.02
C GLY A 51 -11.18 -2.82 8.41
N ARG A 52 -10.79 -4.06 8.08
CA ARG A 52 -9.49 -4.66 8.44
C ARG A 52 -8.57 -4.93 7.24
N VAL A 53 -8.91 -4.40 6.08
CA VAL A 53 -8.08 -4.52 4.88
C VAL A 53 -6.82 -3.67 5.04
N SER A 54 -5.67 -4.23 4.66
CA SER A 54 -4.39 -3.52 4.67
C SER A 54 -4.16 -2.75 3.37
N PRO A 55 -3.28 -1.72 3.37
CA PRO A 55 -2.94 -0.98 2.14
C PRO A 55 -2.43 -1.88 1.01
N ARG A 56 -1.63 -2.90 1.30
CA ARG A 56 -1.15 -3.88 0.32
C ARG A 56 -2.28 -4.71 -0.28
N GLU A 57 -3.26 -5.11 0.53
CA GLU A 57 -4.42 -5.85 0.04
C GLU A 57 -5.32 -4.98 -0.85
N VAL A 58 -5.41 -3.66 -0.59
CA VAL A 58 -6.09 -2.72 -1.48
C VAL A 58 -5.37 -2.62 -2.84
N VAL A 59 -4.03 -2.62 -2.86
CA VAL A 59 -3.26 -2.68 -4.11
C VAL A 59 -3.47 -4.02 -4.83
N GLN A 60 -3.50 -5.15 -4.11
CA GLN A 60 -3.82 -6.46 -4.70
C GLN A 60 -5.23 -6.47 -5.31
N LEU A 61 -6.21 -5.86 -4.64
CA LEU A 61 -7.55 -5.71 -5.18
C LEU A 61 -7.55 -4.92 -6.49
N LYS A 62 -6.81 -3.81 -6.57
CA LYS A 62 -6.64 -3.04 -7.80
C LYS A 62 -6.10 -3.89 -8.95
N VAL A 63 -5.06 -4.70 -8.70
CA VAL A 63 -4.46 -5.59 -9.71
C VAL A 63 -5.49 -6.61 -10.19
N ALA A 64 -6.21 -7.23 -9.27
CA ALA A 64 -7.27 -8.20 -9.60
C ALA A 64 -8.40 -7.56 -10.43
N LEU A 65 -8.88 -6.37 -10.05
CA LEU A 65 -9.91 -5.65 -10.81
C LEU A 65 -9.44 -5.25 -12.22
N ARG A 66 -8.15 -4.96 -12.39
CA ARG A 66 -7.55 -4.71 -13.70
C ARG A 66 -7.55 -5.96 -14.58
N ALA A 67 -7.24 -7.13 -14.02
CA ALA A 67 -7.24 -8.41 -14.74
C ALA A 67 -8.65 -8.87 -15.14
N ILE A 68 -9.70 -8.45 -14.42
CA ILE A 68 -11.11 -8.77 -14.77
C ILE A 68 -11.53 -8.14 -16.09
N GLU A 69 -10.99 -7.00 -16.48
CA GLU A 69 -11.40 -6.30 -17.70
C GLU A 69 -11.12 -7.13 -18.97
N PRO A 70 -9.88 -7.62 -19.24
CA PRO A 70 -9.61 -8.49 -20.39
C PRO A 70 -10.33 -9.85 -20.30
N ILE A 71 -10.55 -10.39 -19.09
CA ILE A 71 -11.37 -11.61 -18.94
C ILE A 71 -12.79 -11.35 -19.41
N LYS A 72 -13.39 -10.26 -18.98
CA LYS A 72 -14.74 -9.84 -19.41
C LYS A 72 -14.82 -9.71 -20.93
N GLU A 73 -13.86 -9.00 -21.52
CA GLU A 73 -13.81 -8.79 -22.98
C GLU A 73 -13.69 -10.11 -23.73
N ALA A 74 -12.80 -11.00 -23.31
CA ALA A 74 -12.63 -12.32 -23.92
C ALA A 74 -13.89 -13.18 -23.80
N CYS A 75 -14.53 -13.19 -22.62
CA CYS A 75 -15.79 -13.91 -22.43
C CYS A 75 -16.92 -13.36 -23.32
N MET A 76 -17.03 -12.05 -23.45
CA MET A 76 -18.06 -11.41 -24.30
C MET A 76 -17.82 -11.58 -25.81
N ALA A 77 -16.55 -11.69 -26.21
CA ALA A 77 -16.18 -11.93 -27.60
C ALA A 77 -16.32 -13.41 -28.02
N SER A 78 -16.52 -14.32 -27.06
CA SER A 78 -16.64 -15.75 -27.35
C SER A 78 -17.96 -16.06 -28.08
N GLU A 79 -17.92 -17.15 -28.88
CA GLU A 79 -19.16 -17.68 -29.51
C GLU A 79 -19.94 -18.57 -28.52
N GLU A 80 -19.38 -18.86 -27.34
CA GLU A 80 -20.01 -19.74 -26.34
C GLU A 80 -20.99 -18.95 -25.43
N PRO A 81 -22.29 -19.25 -25.51
CA PRO A 81 -23.33 -18.46 -24.83
C PRO A 81 -23.14 -18.42 -23.28
N SER A 82 -22.58 -19.47 -22.71
CA SER A 82 -22.34 -19.56 -21.25
C SER A 82 -21.20 -18.66 -20.82
N LEU A 83 -20.15 -18.51 -21.64
CA LEU A 83 -19.08 -17.55 -21.42
C LEU A 83 -19.56 -16.11 -21.63
N CYS A 84 -20.34 -15.85 -22.66
CA CYS A 84 -20.94 -14.53 -22.86
C CYS A 84 -21.75 -14.07 -21.65
N ARG A 85 -22.60 -14.94 -21.08
CA ARG A 85 -23.36 -14.65 -19.85
C ARG A 85 -22.47 -14.36 -18.63
N ILE A 86 -21.32 -15.02 -18.51
CA ILE A 86 -20.35 -14.71 -17.46
C ILE A 86 -19.73 -13.34 -17.72
N GLY A 87 -19.31 -13.05 -18.95
CA GLY A 87 -18.76 -11.75 -19.33
C GLY A 87 -19.72 -10.58 -19.06
N GLU A 88 -21.01 -10.74 -19.37
CA GLU A 88 -22.05 -9.74 -19.09
C GLU A 88 -22.16 -9.41 -17.58
N GLN A 89 -22.00 -10.40 -16.72
CA GLN A 89 -22.10 -10.25 -15.26
C GLN A 89 -20.82 -9.76 -14.60
N LEU A 90 -19.66 -9.95 -15.22
CA LEU A 90 -18.39 -9.45 -14.70
C LEU A 90 -18.38 -7.92 -14.68
N ASN A 91 -17.90 -7.35 -13.57
CA ASN A 91 -17.78 -5.91 -13.37
C ASN A 91 -16.33 -5.54 -13.02
N ALA A 92 -15.66 -4.83 -13.92
CA ALA A 92 -14.29 -4.36 -13.70
C ALA A 92 -14.17 -3.30 -12.60
N CYS A 93 -15.28 -2.81 -12.04
CA CYS A 93 -15.32 -1.78 -10.98
C CYS A 93 -14.38 -0.61 -11.27
N ALA A 94 -14.38 -0.09 -12.52
CA ALA A 94 -13.39 0.84 -13.03
C ALA A 94 -13.22 2.09 -12.16
N LEU A 95 -14.31 2.68 -11.67
CA LEU A 95 -14.24 3.89 -10.85
C LEU A 95 -13.44 3.71 -9.56
N ILE A 96 -13.68 2.62 -8.83
CA ILE A 96 -12.96 2.37 -7.58
C ILE A 96 -11.53 1.87 -7.86
N ARG A 97 -11.32 1.07 -8.91
CA ARG A 97 -9.99 0.68 -9.38
C ARG A 97 -9.11 1.89 -9.66
N ASP A 98 -9.62 2.83 -10.46
CA ASP A 98 -8.90 4.04 -10.86
C ASP A 98 -8.67 4.99 -9.67
N ARG A 99 -9.61 5.02 -8.73
CA ARG A 99 -9.45 5.74 -7.48
C ARG A 99 -8.32 5.15 -6.64
N ILE A 100 -8.25 3.83 -6.48
CA ILE A 100 -7.13 3.16 -5.78
C ILE A 100 -5.79 3.47 -6.48
N GLU A 101 -5.74 3.39 -7.82
CA GLU A 101 -4.54 3.70 -8.61
C GLU A 101 -4.03 5.11 -8.35
N LYS A 102 -4.93 6.08 -8.27
CA LYS A 102 -4.60 7.48 -8.04
C LYS A 102 -4.19 7.77 -6.60
N GLU A 103 -4.90 7.18 -5.62
CA GLU A 103 -4.79 7.58 -4.22
C GLU A 103 -3.73 6.79 -3.43
N ILE A 104 -3.45 5.53 -3.81
CA ILE A 104 -2.55 4.66 -3.06
C ILE A 104 -1.20 4.49 -3.76
N ASN A 105 -0.12 4.55 -3.01
CA ASN A 105 1.22 4.23 -3.52
C ASN A 105 1.27 2.78 -4.03
N ASN A 106 2.08 2.51 -5.06
CA ASN A 106 2.17 1.18 -5.66
C ASN A 106 2.78 0.11 -4.72
N ASP A 107 3.68 0.51 -3.83
CA ASP A 107 4.26 -0.37 -2.80
C ASP A 107 4.05 0.24 -1.40
N PRO A 108 2.82 0.23 -0.88
CA PRO A 108 2.54 0.77 0.43
C PRO A 108 3.00 -0.20 1.54
N PRO A 109 3.24 0.29 2.75
CA PRO A 109 3.51 -0.57 3.89
C PRO A 109 2.29 -1.47 4.20
N SER A 110 2.54 -2.60 4.87
CA SER A 110 1.46 -3.51 5.29
C SER A 110 0.59 -2.93 6.41
N LEU A 111 1.14 -2.01 7.21
CA LEU A 111 0.48 -1.43 8.37
C LEU A 111 0.26 0.07 8.16
N VAL A 112 -0.95 0.54 8.45
CA VAL A 112 -1.35 1.94 8.28
C VAL A 112 -0.49 2.89 9.13
N ASN A 113 -0.10 2.47 10.33
CA ASN A 113 0.69 3.26 11.26
C ASN A 113 2.16 3.49 10.85
N LYS A 114 2.59 2.96 9.71
CA LYS A 114 3.93 3.22 9.17
C LYS A 114 4.00 4.43 8.24
N GLY A 115 2.87 4.97 7.85
CA GLY A 115 2.79 6.07 6.88
C GLY A 115 3.25 5.67 5.47
N GLY A 116 3.22 6.61 4.53
CA GLY A 116 3.65 6.36 3.15
C GLY A 116 2.62 5.60 2.31
N ILE A 117 1.35 5.65 2.68
CA ILE A 117 0.24 4.94 2.00
C ILE A 117 -0.30 5.74 0.83
N ILE A 118 -0.55 7.02 1.05
CA ILE A 118 -1.22 7.91 0.11
C ILE A 118 -0.22 8.44 -0.92
N ALA A 119 -0.59 8.42 -2.19
CA ALA A 119 0.25 8.93 -3.27
C ALA A 119 0.42 10.46 -3.18
N LYS A 120 1.50 10.96 -3.77
CA LYS A 120 1.74 12.40 -3.88
C LYS A 120 0.70 13.04 -4.83
N GLY A 121 0.26 14.26 -4.50
CA GLY A 121 -0.73 15.00 -5.30
C GLY A 121 -2.19 14.66 -5.01
N VAL A 122 -2.46 13.76 -4.07
CA VAL A 122 -3.83 13.40 -3.65
C VAL A 122 -4.43 14.43 -2.70
N ASN A 123 -3.59 14.96 -1.81
CA ASN A 123 -4.02 15.93 -0.81
C ASN A 123 -2.91 16.98 -0.60
N GLU A 124 -3.22 18.25 -0.81
CA GLU A 124 -2.29 19.37 -0.73
C GLU A 124 -1.71 19.54 0.68
N GLU A 125 -2.56 19.46 1.72
CA GLU A 125 -2.14 19.57 3.12
C GLU A 125 -1.12 18.47 3.48
N LEU A 126 -1.33 17.23 2.98
CA LEU A 126 -0.42 16.13 3.20
C LEU A 126 0.93 16.36 2.52
N ASP A 127 0.93 16.89 1.31
CA ASP A 127 2.16 17.18 0.58
C ASP A 127 2.95 18.34 1.22
N ASP A 128 2.28 19.35 1.73
CA ASP A 128 2.88 20.45 2.51
C ASP A 128 3.53 19.94 3.80
N LEU A 129 2.82 19.10 4.56
CA LEU A 129 3.35 18.49 5.77
C LEU A 129 4.58 17.62 5.48
N ARG A 130 4.57 16.85 4.40
CA ARG A 130 5.73 16.06 3.94
C ARG A 130 6.91 16.95 3.58
N ALA A 131 6.67 18.08 2.92
CA ALA A 131 7.71 19.06 2.59
C ALA A 131 8.33 19.66 3.87
N ILE A 132 7.54 19.97 4.88
CA ILE A 132 8.03 20.46 6.19
C ILE A 132 8.88 19.40 6.87
N ALA A 133 8.41 18.14 6.96
CA ALA A 133 9.17 17.05 7.57
C ALA A 133 10.49 16.77 6.84
N TYR A 134 10.48 16.79 5.51
CA TYR A 134 11.68 16.61 4.70
C TYR A 134 12.69 17.76 4.88
N SER A 135 12.23 19.01 4.78
CA SER A 135 13.09 20.19 4.95
C SER A 135 13.72 20.24 6.36
N GLY A 136 12.99 19.82 7.38
CA GLY A 136 13.50 19.72 8.74
C GLY A 136 14.63 18.68 8.87
N LYS A 137 14.47 17.53 8.25
CA LYS A 137 15.54 16.48 8.22
C LYS A 137 16.77 16.93 7.43
N ASP A 138 16.57 17.58 6.29
CA ASP A 138 17.68 18.14 5.51
C ASP A 138 18.44 19.23 6.29
N TYR A 139 17.70 20.04 7.06
CA TYR A 139 18.31 21.02 7.95
C TYR A 139 19.17 20.37 9.04
N LEU A 140 18.73 19.28 9.64
CA LEU A 140 19.51 18.54 10.65
C LEU A 140 20.85 18.02 10.07
N LEU A 141 20.87 17.60 8.81
CA LEU A 141 22.11 17.22 8.12
C LEU A 141 23.05 18.41 7.95
N LYS A 142 22.52 19.60 7.62
CA LYS A 142 23.30 20.82 7.54
C LYS A 142 23.86 21.25 8.91
N VAL A 143 23.06 21.13 9.96
CA VAL A 143 23.51 21.35 11.35
C VAL A 143 24.63 20.38 11.69
N GLN A 144 24.50 19.10 11.40
CA GLN A 144 25.56 18.12 11.64
C GLN A 144 26.87 18.50 10.97
N GLN A 145 26.82 18.87 9.68
CA GLN A 145 28.01 19.26 8.94
C GLN A 145 28.66 20.52 9.52
N ARG A 146 27.86 21.53 9.84
CA ARG A 146 28.30 22.77 10.48
C ARG A 146 29.00 22.49 11.82
N GLU A 147 28.42 21.67 12.67
CA GLU A 147 28.97 21.33 13.98
C GLU A 147 30.27 20.52 13.86
N ILE A 148 30.38 19.64 12.85
CA ILE A 148 31.65 18.94 12.55
C ILE A 148 32.76 19.95 12.19
N GLU A 149 32.46 20.95 11.38
CA GLU A 149 33.41 21.99 10.96
C GLU A 149 33.82 22.88 12.14
N LEU A 150 32.86 23.32 12.95
CA LEU A 150 33.11 24.20 14.09
C LEU A 150 33.88 23.53 15.23
N THR A 151 33.58 22.27 15.54
CA THR A 151 34.19 21.55 16.68
C THR A 151 35.45 20.79 16.27
N GLY A 152 35.63 20.52 14.97
CA GLY A 152 36.69 19.66 14.46
C GLY A 152 36.54 18.19 14.95
N ILE A 153 35.31 17.73 15.16
CA ILE A 153 34.98 16.36 15.56
C ILE A 153 34.42 15.58 14.37
N PRO A 154 35.25 14.83 13.62
CA PRO A 154 34.79 14.18 12.39
C PRO A 154 33.82 13.02 12.63
N SER A 155 33.79 12.47 13.83
CA SER A 155 32.92 11.35 14.20
C SER A 155 31.57 11.80 14.80
N LEU A 156 31.32 13.11 14.85
CA LEU A 156 30.05 13.66 15.31
C LEU A 156 28.90 13.24 14.39
N LYS A 157 27.79 12.80 14.97
CA LYS A 157 26.57 12.53 14.21
C LYS A 157 25.32 12.96 14.98
N ILE A 158 24.32 13.41 14.25
CA ILE A 158 22.99 13.64 14.77
C ILE A 158 22.17 12.35 14.55
N ALA A 159 21.51 11.88 15.61
CA ALA A 159 20.66 10.69 15.58
C ALA A 159 19.40 10.91 16.42
N PHE A 160 18.43 10.03 16.28
CA PHE A 160 17.15 10.07 16.99
C PHE A 160 17.03 8.90 17.97
N ASN A 161 16.44 9.18 19.13
CA ASN A 161 16.10 8.19 20.15
C ASN A 161 14.71 8.51 20.72
N ASN A 162 13.87 7.50 20.90
CA ASN A 162 12.50 7.68 21.39
C ASN A 162 12.38 8.28 22.80
N VAL A 163 13.48 8.27 23.60
CA VAL A 163 13.49 8.81 24.97
C VAL A 163 13.92 10.28 25.01
N PHE A 164 14.90 10.66 24.18
CA PHE A 164 15.53 11.97 24.23
C PHE A 164 15.30 12.82 22.99
N GLY A 165 14.67 12.27 21.95
CA GLY A 165 14.52 12.91 20.66
C GLY A 165 15.81 12.93 19.83
N TYR A 166 16.03 14.02 19.09
CA TYR A 166 17.27 14.21 18.34
C TYR A 166 18.42 14.62 19.27
N TYR A 167 19.58 13.99 19.09
CA TYR A 167 20.78 14.24 19.87
C TYR A 167 22.04 14.24 19.00
N ILE A 168 23.08 14.91 19.50
CA ILE A 168 24.44 14.87 18.95
C ILE A 168 25.22 13.81 19.71
N GLU A 169 25.76 12.82 19.03
CA GLU A 169 26.61 11.80 19.62
C GLU A 169 28.09 12.13 19.33
N VAL A 170 28.87 12.20 20.42
CA VAL A 170 30.33 12.47 20.39
C VAL A 170 31.04 11.33 21.06
N ARG A 171 32.06 10.76 20.42
CA ARG A 171 32.93 9.73 21.05
C ARG A 171 33.74 10.31 22.18
N ASN A 172 33.99 9.53 23.24
CA ASN A 172 34.74 9.96 24.41
C ASN A 172 36.14 10.50 24.08
N THR A 173 36.75 10.08 22.95
CA THR A 173 38.04 10.59 22.48
C THR A 173 38.02 12.08 22.09
N HIS A 174 36.85 12.68 21.93
CA HIS A 174 36.67 14.07 21.51
C HIS A 174 35.81 14.90 22.49
N LYS A 175 35.53 14.37 23.69
CA LYS A 175 34.69 15.06 24.69
C LYS A 175 35.21 16.44 25.09
N ASP A 176 36.51 16.65 25.06
CA ASP A 176 37.16 17.92 25.41
C ASP A 176 36.95 19.03 24.38
N LYS A 177 36.46 18.68 23.19
CA LYS A 177 36.13 19.60 22.10
C LYS A 177 34.65 20.02 22.07
N VAL A 178 33.86 19.48 22.98
CA VAL A 178 32.40 19.74 23.01
C VAL A 178 32.16 21.18 23.50
N PRO A 179 31.35 21.99 22.80
CA PRO A 179 30.99 23.32 23.20
C PRO A 179 30.27 23.37 24.57
N ALA A 180 30.56 24.37 25.38
CA ALA A 180 29.98 24.51 26.72
C ALA A 180 28.45 24.75 26.73
N ASN A 181 27.88 25.20 25.64
CA ASN A 181 26.44 25.42 25.48
C ASN A 181 25.64 24.16 25.11
N TRP A 182 26.31 23.04 24.88
CA TRP A 182 25.62 21.77 24.67
C TRP A 182 25.25 21.11 25.98
N ILE A 183 24.01 20.68 26.09
CA ILE A 183 23.47 20.04 27.28
C ILE A 183 23.67 18.54 27.21
N ARG A 184 24.49 17.95 28.04
CA ARG A 184 24.69 16.51 28.11
C ARG A 184 23.43 15.82 28.66
N LYS A 185 22.93 14.83 27.95
CA LYS A 185 21.73 14.03 28.30
C LYS A 185 22.06 12.61 28.71
N GLN A 186 23.08 12.02 28.10
CA GLN A 186 23.44 10.63 28.42
C GLN A 186 24.93 10.41 28.23
N THR A 187 25.52 9.63 29.15
CA THR A 187 26.88 9.12 29.07
C THR A 187 26.80 7.63 28.77
N LEU A 188 27.47 7.20 27.68
CA LEU A 188 27.61 5.81 27.26
C LEU A 188 29.08 5.37 27.52
N VAL A 189 29.34 4.06 27.36
CA VAL A 189 30.70 3.51 27.55
C VAL A 189 31.72 4.18 26.60
N ASN A 190 31.34 4.43 25.35
CA ASN A 190 32.27 4.93 24.32
C ASN A 190 31.88 6.30 23.73
N ALA A 191 30.79 6.91 24.18
CA ALA A 191 30.27 8.17 23.65
C ALA A 191 29.45 8.93 24.68
N GLU A 192 29.26 10.21 24.46
CA GLU A 192 28.32 11.05 25.19
C GLU A 192 27.29 11.62 24.19
N ARG A 193 26.07 11.84 24.68
CA ARG A 193 24.94 12.39 23.90
C ARG A 193 24.54 13.74 24.44
N TYR A 194 24.42 14.69 23.51
CA TYR A 194 24.13 16.08 23.80
C TYR A 194 22.90 16.54 23.07
N ILE A 195 22.24 17.57 23.62
CA ILE A 195 21.17 18.29 22.94
C ILE A 195 21.49 19.78 22.90
N THR A 196 20.94 20.45 21.90
CA THR A 196 20.96 21.92 21.77
C THR A 196 19.52 22.44 21.69
N GLU A 197 19.32 23.73 21.97
CA GLU A 197 18.03 24.38 21.85
C GLU A 197 17.53 24.34 20.40
N GLU A 198 18.42 24.58 19.45
CA GLU A 198 18.14 24.47 18.01
C GLU A 198 17.66 23.06 17.61
N LEU A 199 18.27 21.99 18.10
CA LEU A 199 17.81 20.61 17.83
C LEU A 199 16.40 20.37 18.37
N LYS A 200 16.05 20.92 19.50
CA LYS A 200 14.70 20.80 20.07
C LYS A 200 13.64 21.51 19.24
N GLU A 201 13.92 22.73 18.79
CA GLU A 201 12.97 23.46 17.94
C GLU A 201 12.66 22.71 16.63
N TYR A 202 13.69 22.14 15.99
CA TYR A 202 13.51 21.35 14.77
C TYR A 202 12.84 20.00 15.02
N GLU A 203 13.14 19.37 16.17
CA GLU A 203 12.46 18.17 16.63
C GLU A 203 10.94 18.39 16.72
N GLU A 204 10.50 19.44 17.39
CA GLU A 204 9.08 19.75 17.54
C GLU A 204 8.39 19.97 16.16
N LYS A 205 9.07 20.64 15.23
CA LYS A 205 8.57 20.83 13.88
C LYS A 205 8.45 19.52 13.10
N ILE A 206 9.49 18.67 13.15
CA ILE A 206 9.52 17.41 12.41
C ILE A 206 8.50 16.42 13.00
N LEU A 207 8.52 16.19 14.30
CA LEU A 207 7.62 15.24 14.96
C LEU A 207 6.16 15.68 14.85
N GLY A 208 5.88 16.97 15.03
CA GLY A 208 4.54 17.53 14.85
C GLY A 208 4.02 17.37 13.40
N ALA A 209 4.89 17.48 12.39
CA ALA A 209 4.53 17.22 11.01
C ALA A 209 4.30 15.71 10.76
N GLU A 210 5.17 14.83 11.28
CA GLU A 210 5.05 13.38 11.12
C GLU A 210 3.78 12.80 11.76
N GLU A 211 3.39 13.29 12.95
CA GLU A 211 2.13 12.91 13.59
C GLU A 211 0.91 13.32 12.76
N LYS A 212 0.91 14.56 12.24
CA LYS A 212 -0.17 15.04 11.37
C LYS A 212 -0.24 14.28 10.04
N ILE A 213 0.91 13.96 9.43
CA ILE A 213 1.00 13.12 8.22
C ILE A 213 0.33 11.78 8.50
N LEU A 214 0.70 11.10 9.58
CA LEU A 214 0.15 9.79 9.90
C LEU A 214 -1.36 9.84 10.16
N ALA A 215 -1.84 10.84 10.88
CA ALA A 215 -3.26 11.04 11.14
C ALA A 215 -4.04 11.28 9.84
N LEU A 216 -3.51 12.13 8.96
CA LEU A 216 -4.15 12.48 7.69
C LEU A 216 -4.14 11.29 6.71
N GLU A 217 -3.03 10.58 6.56
CA GLU A 217 -2.96 9.36 5.74
C GLU A 217 -3.92 8.28 6.23
N THR A 218 -4.02 8.09 7.55
CA THR A 218 -4.98 7.15 8.16
C THR A 218 -6.42 7.53 7.83
N ARG A 219 -6.76 8.81 7.92
CA ARG A 219 -8.09 9.31 7.57
C ARG A 219 -8.41 9.07 6.09
N LEU A 220 -7.53 9.47 5.18
CA LEU A 220 -7.72 9.30 3.74
C LEU A 220 -7.83 7.82 3.34
N PHE A 221 -7.02 6.96 3.94
CA PHE A 221 -7.11 5.53 3.72
C PHE A 221 -8.46 4.95 4.19
N ASN A 222 -8.93 5.35 5.37
CA ASN A 222 -10.23 4.90 5.90
C ASN A 222 -11.40 5.40 5.03
N GLU A 223 -11.32 6.61 4.49
CA GLU A 223 -12.30 7.14 3.53
C GLU A 223 -12.35 6.31 2.25
N LEU A 224 -11.20 5.87 1.73
CA LEU A 224 -11.14 4.95 0.60
C LEU A 224 -11.72 3.58 0.94
N VAL A 225 -11.38 3.01 2.12
CA VAL A 225 -11.93 1.72 2.58
C VAL A 225 -13.45 1.81 2.73
N LEU A 226 -13.98 2.91 3.23
CA LEU A 226 -15.41 3.14 3.32
C LEU A 226 -16.06 3.16 1.93
N ALA A 227 -15.48 3.84 0.96
CA ALA A 227 -15.97 3.86 -0.41
C ALA A 227 -15.94 2.46 -1.07
N LEU A 228 -14.95 1.62 -0.73
CA LEU A 228 -14.88 0.23 -1.18
C LEU A 228 -16.08 -0.62 -0.72
N THR A 229 -16.74 -0.25 0.38
CA THR A 229 -17.90 -1.03 0.88
C THR A 229 -19.06 -1.07 -0.10
N GLU A 230 -19.24 -0.03 -0.92
CA GLU A 230 -20.26 0.02 -1.98
C GLU A 230 -20.02 -1.01 -3.10
N TYR A 231 -18.77 -1.45 -3.26
CA TYR A 231 -18.35 -2.40 -4.27
C TYR A 231 -18.28 -3.85 -3.78
N ILE A 232 -18.66 -4.13 -2.51
CA ILE A 232 -18.68 -5.50 -1.97
C ILE A 232 -19.53 -6.43 -2.83
N PRO A 233 -20.80 -6.12 -3.19
CA PRO A 233 -21.61 -7.03 -3.98
C PRO A 233 -21.05 -7.34 -5.38
N PRO A 234 -20.65 -6.36 -6.19
CA PRO A 234 -20.09 -6.67 -7.50
C PRO A 234 -18.75 -7.41 -7.42
N ILE A 235 -17.90 -7.15 -6.42
CA ILE A 235 -16.63 -7.87 -6.28
C ILE A 235 -16.86 -9.32 -5.79
N GLN A 236 -17.84 -9.58 -4.93
CA GLN A 236 -18.25 -10.93 -4.56
C GLN A 236 -18.79 -11.71 -5.76
N MET A 237 -19.60 -11.06 -6.61
CA MET A 237 -20.06 -11.67 -7.86
C MET A 237 -18.89 -12.02 -8.76
N ASN A 238 -17.94 -11.11 -8.95
CA ASN A 238 -16.72 -11.37 -9.70
C ASN A 238 -15.96 -12.59 -9.15
N ALA A 239 -15.77 -12.70 -7.84
CA ALA A 239 -15.07 -13.82 -7.23
C ALA A 239 -15.74 -15.17 -7.58
N ASN A 240 -17.07 -15.23 -7.49
CA ASN A 240 -17.82 -16.42 -7.87
C ASN A 240 -17.70 -16.78 -9.37
N LEU A 241 -17.79 -15.77 -10.24
CA LEU A 241 -17.71 -15.97 -11.69
C LEU A 241 -16.30 -16.40 -12.10
N ILE A 242 -15.27 -15.76 -11.54
CA ILE A 242 -13.87 -16.09 -11.76
C ILE A 242 -13.57 -17.51 -11.30
N GLY A 243 -14.03 -17.92 -10.10
CA GLY A 243 -13.87 -19.29 -9.63
C GLY A 243 -14.57 -20.32 -10.52
N ARG A 244 -15.68 -19.96 -11.20
CA ARG A 244 -16.30 -20.84 -12.20
C ARG A 244 -15.46 -20.96 -13.46
N ILE A 245 -14.88 -19.86 -13.97
CA ILE A 245 -14.00 -19.90 -15.15
C ILE A 245 -12.76 -20.75 -14.83
N ASP A 246 -12.11 -20.50 -13.70
CA ASP A 246 -10.93 -21.23 -13.25
C ASP A 246 -11.16 -22.76 -13.20
N CYS A 247 -12.29 -23.17 -12.63
CA CYS A 247 -12.68 -24.60 -12.61
C CYS A 247 -12.96 -25.20 -14.00
N LEU A 248 -13.35 -24.40 -15.00
CA LEU A 248 -13.64 -24.88 -16.36
C LEU A 248 -12.40 -24.88 -17.25
N LEU A 249 -11.37 -24.11 -16.90
CA LEU A 249 -10.08 -24.07 -17.58
C LEU A 249 -9.14 -25.19 -17.16
N SER A 250 -9.29 -25.70 -15.91
CA SER A 250 -8.48 -26.77 -15.33
C SER A 250 -8.78 -28.15 -15.94
#